data_bb9afef8bed07fbd542b51c648793e6d
#
_entry.id   bb9afef8bed07fbd542b51c648793e6d
#
_cell.length_a   1.000
_cell.length_b   1.000
_cell.length_c   1.000
_cell.angle_alpha   90.00
_cell.angle_beta   90.00
_cell.angle_gamma   90.00
#
_symmetry.space_group_name_H-M   'P 1'
#
loop_
_entity.id
_entity.type
_entity.pdbx_description
1 polymer ?
#
loop_
_entity_poly.entity_id
_entity_poly.type
_entity_poly.pdbx_seq_one_letter_code
_entity_poly.pdbx_strand_id
1 'polypeptide(L)'
;MPRNEDAMMHLNWAREAEKQRDFLAARMGYLKCVESWKQAGDNAELEKATKEYEAFVRRDPIFEKLISALLPIIQANPGILQSDIAKQAESMDWAALYSYNRPVAREDIYYALYFAGKFGRITRTKKGRSYELRTPG
;
A
#
# COMPACT_ATOMS: atom_id res chain seq x y z
N MET A 1 24.57 -12.32 -15.54
CA MET A 1 23.91 -11.59 -14.47
C MET A 1 23.69 -12.49 -13.27
N PRO A 2 24.14 -12.10 -12.09
CA PRO A 2 23.82 -12.87 -10.90
C PRO A 2 22.30 -12.81 -10.66
N ARG A 3 21.75 -13.96 -10.34
CA ARG A 3 20.33 -14.05 -9.99
C ARG A 3 20.12 -13.41 -8.62
N ASN A 4 19.06 -12.65 -8.47
CA ASN A 4 18.64 -12.15 -7.17
C ASN A 4 17.68 -13.18 -6.55
N GLU A 5 18.24 -14.15 -5.86
CA GLU A 5 17.45 -15.24 -5.28
C GLU A 5 16.51 -14.74 -4.21
N ASP A 6 16.90 -13.72 -3.45
CA ASP A 6 16.02 -13.12 -2.43
C ASP A 6 14.79 -12.51 -3.09
N ALA A 7 14.96 -11.75 -4.17
CA ALA A 7 13.84 -11.17 -4.88
C ALA A 7 12.88 -12.24 -5.40
N MET A 8 13.42 -13.31 -5.98
CA MET A 8 12.63 -14.42 -6.52
C MET A 8 11.90 -15.17 -5.42
N MET A 9 12.56 -15.39 -4.29
CA MET A 9 11.96 -16.05 -3.12
C MET A 9 10.79 -15.23 -2.60
N HIS A 10 10.97 -13.92 -2.43
CA HIS A 10 9.88 -13.05 -1.95
C HIS A 10 8.71 -13.00 -2.92
N LEU A 11 8.99 -13.00 -4.22
CA LEU A 11 7.93 -13.00 -5.23
C LEU A 11 7.11 -14.29 -5.19
N ASN A 12 7.79 -15.43 -5.09
CA ASN A 12 7.11 -16.73 -5.00
C ASN A 12 6.26 -16.82 -3.72
N TRP A 13 6.81 -16.34 -2.61
CA TRP A 13 6.09 -16.25 -1.34
C TRP A 13 4.83 -15.39 -1.49
N ALA A 14 4.97 -14.21 -2.11
CA ALA A 14 3.86 -13.29 -2.29
C ALA A 14 2.73 -13.92 -3.10
N ARG A 15 3.07 -14.57 -4.21
CA ARG A 15 2.10 -15.22 -5.07
C ARG A 15 1.37 -16.35 -4.36
N GLU A 16 2.09 -17.13 -3.58
CA GLU A 16 1.48 -18.22 -2.80
C GLU A 16 0.56 -17.68 -1.70
N ALA A 17 1.01 -16.64 -0.99
CA ALA A 17 0.19 -16.00 0.04
C ALA A 17 -1.10 -15.43 -0.56
N GLU A 18 -1.01 -14.82 -1.74
CA GLU A 18 -2.19 -14.28 -2.43
C GLU A 18 -3.18 -15.39 -2.79
N LYS A 19 -2.69 -16.54 -3.27
CA LYS A 19 -3.55 -17.70 -3.56
C LYS A 19 -4.28 -18.19 -2.32
N GLN A 20 -3.63 -18.12 -1.17
CA GLN A 20 -4.23 -18.54 0.10
C GLN A 20 -5.05 -17.42 0.75
N ARG A 21 -5.20 -16.29 0.08
CA ARG A 21 -5.94 -15.11 0.53
C ARG A 21 -5.34 -14.49 1.80
N ASP A 22 -4.06 -14.66 2.01
CA ASP A 22 -3.31 -13.94 3.05
C ASP A 22 -2.73 -12.67 2.43
N PHE A 23 -3.57 -11.63 2.36
CA PHE A 23 -3.24 -10.42 1.62
C PHE A 23 -2.18 -9.56 2.31
N LEU A 24 -2.06 -9.63 3.62
CA LEU A 24 -1.00 -8.91 4.32
C LEU A 24 0.37 -9.56 4.02
N ALA A 25 0.45 -10.88 4.09
CA ALA A 25 1.68 -11.59 3.74
C ALA A 25 2.04 -11.36 2.26
N ALA A 26 1.05 -11.36 1.37
CA ALA A 26 1.27 -11.09 -0.04
C ALA A 26 1.85 -9.69 -0.25
N ARG A 27 1.27 -8.67 0.41
CA ARG A 27 1.79 -7.29 0.37
C ARG A 27 3.25 -7.24 0.76
N MET A 28 3.60 -7.88 1.88
CA MET A 28 4.97 -7.89 2.38
C MET A 28 5.93 -8.56 1.40
N GLY A 29 5.51 -9.66 0.79
CA GLY A 29 6.33 -10.36 -0.19
C GLY A 29 6.60 -9.54 -1.44
N TYR A 30 5.57 -8.91 -2.01
CA TYR A 30 5.75 -8.04 -3.18
C TYR A 30 6.65 -6.84 -2.86
N LEU A 31 6.45 -6.21 -1.71
CA LEU A 31 7.30 -5.09 -1.29
C LEU A 31 8.76 -5.50 -1.14
N LYS A 32 9.03 -6.63 -0.49
CA LYS A 32 10.40 -7.12 -0.30
C LYS A 32 11.06 -7.48 -1.62
N CYS A 33 10.29 -8.00 -2.57
CA CYS A 33 10.80 -8.26 -3.92
C CYS A 33 11.26 -6.94 -4.57
N VAL A 34 10.45 -5.90 -4.50
CA VAL A 34 10.81 -4.57 -5.02
C VAL A 34 12.08 -4.06 -4.34
N GLU A 35 12.14 -4.14 -3.01
CA GLU A 35 13.31 -3.67 -2.25
C GLU A 35 14.59 -4.44 -2.62
N SER A 36 14.49 -5.75 -2.84
CA SER A 36 15.64 -6.57 -3.22
C SER A 36 16.20 -6.17 -4.59
N TRP A 37 15.34 -5.90 -5.57
CA TRP A 37 15.80 -5.41 -6.87
C TRP A 37 16.35 -4.00 -6.80
N LYS A 38 15.79 -3.16 -5.95
CA LYS A 38 16.29 -1.80 -5.73
C LYS A 38 17.69 -1.83 -5.15
N GLN A 39 17.94 -2.68 -4.15
CA GLN A 39 19.26 -2.84 -3.55
C GLN A 39 20.28 -3.40 -4.55
N ALA A 40 19.85 -4.27 -5.45
CA ALA A 40 20.70 -4.84 -6.48
C ALA A 40 21.05 -3.83 -7.59
N GLY A 41 20.34 -2.72 -7.67
CA GLY A 41 20.56 -1.70 -8.69
C GLY A 41 20.12 -2.11 -10.09
N ASP A 42 19.29 -3.15 -10.22
CA ASP A 42 18.78 -3.63 -11.50
C ASP A 42 17.48 -2.92 -11.83
N ASN A 43 17.59 -1.82 -12.58
CA ASN A 43 16.43 -0.96 -12.86
C ASN A 43 15.36 -1.64 -13.72
N ALA A 44 15.75 -2.53 -14.64
CA ALA A 44 14.79 -3.23 -15.48
C ALA A 44 13.93 -4.20 -14.67
N GLU A 45 14.55 -4.97 -13.79
CA GLU A 45 13.84 -5.90 -12.91
C GLU A 45 13.06 -5.15 -11.83
N LEU A 46 13.60 -4.03 -11.33
CA LEU A 46 12.90 -3.17 -10.38
C LEU A 46 11.58 -2.66 -10.98
N GLU A 47 11.60 -2.24 -12.24
CA GLU A 47 10.39 -1.77 -12.91
C GLU A 47 9.33 -2.87 -13.01
N LYS A 48 9.76 -4.08 -13.40
CA LYS A 48 8.85 -5.23 -13.47
C LYS A 48 8.24 -5.57 -12.11
N ALA A 49 9.07 -5.61 -11.08
CA ALA A 49 8.62 -5.92 -9.72
C ALA A 49 7.66 -4.85 -9.21
N THR A 50 7.94 -3.57 -9.50
CA THR A 50 7.07 -2.46 -9.11
C THR A 50 5.70 -2.58 -9.78
N LYS A 51 5.67 -2.88 -11.06
CA LYS A 51 4.41 -3.07 -11.79
C LYS A 51 3.60 -4.25 -11.23
N GLU A 52 4.28 -5.34 -10.88
CA GLU A 52 3.61 -6.50 -10.29
C GLU A 52 3.04 -6.18 -8.91
N TYR A 53 3.78 -5.43 -8.10
CA TYR A 53 3.29 -4.95 -6.81
C TYR A 53 2.05 -4.06 -7.00
N GLU A 54 2.09 -3.10 -7.91
CA GLU A 54 0.96 -2.23 -8.21
C GLU A 54 -0.27 -3.03 -8.67
N ALA A 55 -0.06 -4.02 -9.52
CA ALA A 55 -1.15 -4.88 -9.98
C ALA A 55 -1.78 -5.66 -8.82
N PHE A 56 -0.95 -6.12 -7.87
CA PHE A 56 -1.45 -6.74 -6.65
C PHE A 56 -2.31 -5.77 -5.85
N VAL A 57 -1.84 -4.54 -5.64
CA VAL A 57 -2.57 -3.53 -4.85
C VAL A 57 -3.96 -3.30 -5.44
N ARG A 58 -4.07 -3.26 -6.76
CA ARG A 58 -5.37 -3.11 -7.44
C ARG A 58 -6.33 -4.26 -7.17
N ARG A 59 -5.80 -5.46 -6.85
CA ARG A 59 -6.60 -6.65 -6.52
C ARG A 59 -6.80 -6.80 -5.01
N ASP A 60 -6.05 -6.07 -4.19
CA ASP A 60 -6.05 -6.25 -2.74
C ASP A 60 -7.36 -5.75 -2.13
N PRO A 61 -8.20 -6.64 -1.56
CA PRO A 61 -9.45 -6.21 -0.94
C PRO A 61 -9.21 -5.39 0.32
N ILE A 62 -8.06 -5.55 0.98
CA ILE A 62 -7.71 -4.74 2.16
C ILE A 62 -7.47 -3.30 1.72
N PHE A 63 -6.74 -3.09 0.61
CA PHE A 63 -6.53 -1.76 0.05
C PHE A 63 -7.87 -1.08 -0.23
N GLU A 64 -8.79 -1.78 -0.88
CA GLU A 64 -10.09 -1.22 -1.24
C GLU A 64 -10.92 -0.85 0.00
N LYS A 65 -10.90 -1.70 1.03
CA LYS A 65 -11.60 -1.40 2.28
C LYS A 65 -11.02 -0.19 2.99
N LEU A 66 -9.69 -0.09 3.03
CA LEU A 66 -9.01 1.06 3.65
C LEU A 66 -9.38 2.35 2.92
N ILE A 67 -9.24 2.37 1.61
CA ILE A 67 -9.51 3.56 0.82
C ILE A 67 -10.99 3.96 0.86
N SER A 68 -11.89 2.99 0.83
CA SER A 68 -13.33 3.26 0.92
C SER A 68 -13.70 3.94 2.23
N ALA A 69 -12.99 3.62 3.32
CA ALA A 69 -13.22 4.27 4.62
C ALA A 69 -12.56 5.64 4.71
N LEU A 70 -11.41 5.84 4.02
CA LEU A 70 -10.66 7.10 4.12
C LEU A 70 -11.16 8.18 3.16
N LEU A 71 -11.69 7.81 2.00
CA LEU A 71 -12.16 8.78 1.01
C LEU A 71 -13.21 9.76 1.54
N PRO A 72 -14.23 9.33 2.30
CA PRO A 72 -15.21 10.28 2.87
C PRO A 72 -14.56 11.30 3.82
N ILE A 73 -13.53 10.90 4.56
CA ILE A 73 -12.81 11.80 5.47
C ILE A 73 -12.06 12.86 4.67
N ILE A 74 -11.38 12.45 3.60
CA ILE A 74 -10.65 13.36 2.72
C ILE A 74 -11.62 14.31 2.02
N GLN A 75 -12.74 13.78 1.54
CA GLN A 75 -13.75 14.56 0.84
C GLN A 75 -14.37 15.62 1.74
N ALA A 76 -14.60 15.30 3.01
CA ALA A 76 -15.15 16.22 3.99
C ALA A 76 -14.13 17.24 4.49
N ASN A 77 -12.83 16.96 4.32
CA ASN A 77 -11.74 17.81 4.82
C ASN A 77 -10.67 18.02 3.73
N PRO A 78 -11.00 18.74 2.64
CA PRO A 78 -10.02 18.96 1.57
C PRO A 78 -8.77 19.64 2.11
N GLY A 79 -7.60 19.08 1.79
CA GLY A 79 -6.34 19.59 2.28
C GLY A 79 -5.91 18.97 3.60
N ILE A 80 -6.64 18.00 4.14
CA ILE A 80 -6.24 17.32 5.38
C ILE A 80 -4.84 16.72 5.20
N LEU A 81 -4.02 16.83 6.25
CA LEU A 81 -2.66 16.28 6.21
C LEU A 81 -2.71 14.76 6.39
N GLN A 82 -1.85 14.07 5.66
CA GLN A 82 -1.72 12.61 5.74
C GLN A 82 -1.47 12.15 7.18
N SER A 83 -0.64 12.89 7.93
CA SER A 83 -0.38 12.59 9.34
C SER A 83 -1.63 12.71 10.21
N ASP A 84 -2.50 13.66 9.91
CA ASP A 84 -3.73 13.86 10.69
C ASP A 84 -4.77 12.78 10.38
N ILE A 85 -4.94 12.41 9.12
CA ILE A 85 -5.87 11.33 8.77
C ILE A 85 -5.37 9.99 9.33
N ALA A 86 -4.07 9.77 9.37
CA ALA A 86 -3.50 8.55 9.96
C ALA A 86 -3.86 8.44 11.45
N LYS A 87 -3.81 9.55 12.19
CA LYS A 87 -4.22 9.58 13.60
C LYS A 87 -5.71 9.27 13.76
N GLN A 88 -6.57 9.86 12.94
CA GLN A 88 -8.00 9.59 12.98
C GLN A 88 -8.29 8.12 12.67
N ALA A 89 -7.59 7.58 11.67
CA ALA A 89 -7.80 6.20 11.23
C ALA A 89 -7.41 5.19 12.31
N GLU A 90 -6.39 5.47 13.12
CA GLU A 90 -5.98 4.57 14.20
C GLU A 90 -7.09 4.35 15.23
N SER A 91 -7.98 5.32 15.41
CA SER A 91 -9.09 5.21 16.37
C SER A 91 -10.39 4.68 15.76
N MET A 92 -10.42 4.40 14.46
CA MET A 92 -11.60 3.85 13.81
C MET A 92 -11.74 2.36 14.09
N ASP A 93 -12.98 1.86 14.00
CA ASP A 93 -13.24 0.44 14.17
C ASP A 93 -12.94 -0.31 12.87
N TRP A 94 -11.84 -1.06 12.88
CA TRP A 94 -11.40 -1.89 11.75
C TRP A 94 -11.56 -3.39 12.03
N ALA A 95 -12.39 -3.78 13.02
CA ALA A 95 -12.47 -5.15 13.49
C ALA A 95 -12.73 -6.19 12.39
N ALA A 96 -13.46 -5.80 11.35
CA ALA A 96 -13.80 -6.71 10.25
C ALA A 96 -12.79 -6.66 9.10
N LEU A 97 -11.72 -5.87 9.19
CA LEU A 97 -10.80 -5.66 8.08
C LEU A 97 -9.90 -6.86 7.82
N TYR A 98 -9.34 -7.43 8.87
CA TYR A 98 -8.42 -8.57 8.79
C TYR A 98 -9.08 -9.83 9.36
N SER A 99 -8.84 -10.96 8.70
CA SER A 99 -9.34 -12.24 9.14
C SER A 99 -8.65 -12.75 10.42
N TYR A 100 -7.44 -12.27 10.69
CA TYR A 100 -6.73 -12.51 11.94
C TYR A 100 -6.65 -11.18 12.68
N ASN A 101 -7.07 -11.16 13.89
CA ASN A 101 -7.33 -10.02 14.78
C ASN A 101 -6.14 -9.04 14.93
N ARG A 102 -5.67 -8.46 13.83
CA ARG A 102 -4.57 -7.51 13.79
C ARG A 102 -5.12 -6.09 13.70
N PRO A 103 -4.72 -5.19 14.59
CA PRO A 103 -5.16 -3.81 14.47
C PRO A 103 -4.58 -3.13 13.23
N VAL A 104 -5.33 -2.18 12.67
CA VAL A 104 -4.82 -1.36 11.57
C VAL A 104 -3.74 -0.44 12.11
N ALA A 105 -2.58 -0.50 11.50
CA ALA A 105 -1.43 0.31 11.89
C ALA A 105 -1.31 1.52 10.96
N ARG A 106 -0.51 2.50 11.37
CA ARG A 106 -0.26 3.70 10.59
C ARG A 106 0.31 3.37 9.20
N GLU A 107 1.17 2.38 9.12
CA GLU A 107 1.76 1.93 7.85
C GLU A 107 0.72 1.37 6.88
N ASP A 108 -0.37 0.77 7.37
CA ASP A 108 -1.47 0.32 6.51
C ASP A 108 -2.17 1.51 5.88
N ILE A 109 -2.35 2.57 6.64
CA ILE A 109 -2.97 3.80 6.15
C ILE A 109 -2.08 4.48 5.11
N TYR A 110 -0.78 4.57 5.38
CA TYR A 110 0.17 5.15 4.42
C TYR A 110 0.25 4.34 3.13
N TYR A 111 0.21 3.02 3.23
CA TYR A 111 0.12 2.13 2.07
C TYR A 111 -1.09 2.48 1.20
N ALA A 112 -2.26 2.58 1.83
CA ALA A 112 -3.50 2.88 1.10
C ALA A 112 -3.44 4.27 0.45
N LEU A 113 -2.98 5.27 1.18
CA LEU A 113 -2.93 6.65 0.67
C LEU A 113 -1.90 6.81 -0.46
N TYR A 114 -0.75 6.17 -0.32
CA TYR A 114 0.28 6.22 -1.36
C TYR A 114 -0.25 5.66 -2.67
N PHE A 115 -0.83 4.46 -2.64
CA PHE A 115 -1.33 3.85 -3.87
C PHE A 115 -2.61 4.51 -4.39
N ALA A 116 -3.45 5.03 -3.50
CA ALA A 116 -4.60 5.82 -3.95
C ALA A 116 -4.15 7.05 -4.74
N GLY A 117 -3.09 7.71 -4.28
CA GLY A 117 -2.48 8.82 -5.02
C GLY A 117 -1.91 8.39 -6.35
N LYS A 118 -1.18 7.27 -6.36
CA LYS A 118 -0.58 6.74 -7.57
C LYS A 118 -1.61 6.32 -8.61
N PHE A 119 -2.77 5.82 -8.17
CA PHE A 119 -3.86 5.39 -9.05
C PHE A 119 -4.84 6.53 -9.39
N GLY A 120 -4.57 7.75 -8.95
CA GLY A 120 -5.41 8.90 -9.26
C GLY A 120 -6.71 8.99 -8.49
N ARG A 121 -6.87 8.20 -7.41
CA ARG A 121 -8.10 8.24 -6.60
C ARG A 121 -8.10 9.40 -5.60
N ILE A 122 -6.92 9.91 -5.26
CA ILE A 122 -6.72 11.13 -4.49
C ILE A 122 -5.55 11.90 -5.10
N THR A 123 -5.44 13.18 -4.75
CA THR A 123 -4.24 13.97 -5.04
C THR A 123 -3.47 14.16 -3.74
N ARG A 124 -2.15 14.03 -3.81
CA ARG A 124 -1.22 14.22 -2.71
C ARG A 124 -0.25 15.32 -3.05
N THR A 125 -0.27 16.40 -2.29
CA THR A 125 0.64 17.53 -2.51
C THR A 125 1.56 17.66 -1.31
N LYS A 126 2.85 17.61 -1.53
CA LYS A 126 3.82 17.67 -0.44
C LYS A 126 3.73 19.00 0.29
N LYS A 127 3.68 18.96 1.62
CA LYS A 127 3.67 20.13 2.48
C LYS A 127 4.53 19.86 3.71
N GLY A 128 5.74 20.42 3.74
CA GLY A 128 6.70 20.14 4.81
C GLY A 128 7.08 18.67 4.82
N ARG A 129 6.85 18.00 5.94
CA ARG A 129 7.14 16.57 6.12
C ARG A 129 5.94 15.67 5.86
N SER A 130 4.82 16.23 5.41
CA SER A 130 3.60 15.49 5.18
C SER A 130 3.05 15.80 3.79
N TYR A 131 1.82 15.36 3.53
CA TYR A 131 1.11 15.60 2.28
C TYR A 131 -0.28 16.11 2.58
N GLU A 132 -0.73 17.11 1.82
CA GLU A 132 -2.13 17.50 1.80
C GLU A 132 -2.88 16.56 0.87
N LEU A 133 -4.06 16.13 1.27
CA LEU A 133 -4.87 15.16 0.55
C LEU A 133 -6.16 15.80 0.08
N ARG A 134 -6.54 15.51 -1.18
CA ARG A 134 -7.80 15.96 -1.77
C ARG A 134 -8.35 14.87 -2.66
N THR A 135 -9.67 14.85 -2.83
CA THR A 135 -10.28 14.00 -3.85
C THR A 135 -10.17 14.72 -5.20
N PRO A 136 -10.04 13.99 -6.33
CA PRO A 136 -9.96 14.61 -7.65
C PRO A 136 -11.25 15.35 -8.01
N GLY A 137 -11.11 16.47 -8.67
CA GLY A 137 -12.23 17.25 -9.14
C GLY A 137 -12.77 18.18 -8.10
#